data_f65885be30731f4fe0a8d38c6633dbb8
#
_entry.id   f65885be30731f4fe0a8d38c6633dbb8
#
_cell.length_a   1.000
_cell.length_b   1.000
_cell.length_c   1.000
_cell.angle_alpha   90.00
_cell.angle_beta   90.00
_cell.angle_gamma   90.00
#
_symmetry.space_group_name_H-M   'P 1'
#
loop_
_entity.id
_entity.type
_entity.pdbx_description
1 polymer ?
#
loop_
_entity_poly.entity_id
_entity_poly.type
_entity_poly.pdbx_seq_one_letter_code
_entity_poly.pdbx_strand_id
1 'polypeptide(L)'
;MSKGFANPRETWDARFSSDEYIFGTEPNVWLAQHADLFKPGMRVLAVADGEGRNSVWMAQQGLQVDAFDISPVGIAKAKKLAEQQGVQVNFSIHGVEDYPWTTGDYDAVVAIFIQFADPDTRATLFKRMKSALKPDGVILLQGYTPKQLEYKTGGPPNLSHLYTEELLQDAFGDLDVSELTSYEQVLTEGTQHHGQSALIGLVARRPFGCNFQ
;
A
#
# COMPACT_ATOMS: atom_id res chain seq x y z
N MET A 1 -21.25 -11.09 -8.62
CA MET A 1 -19.93 -10.91 -9.25
C MET A 1 -19.68 -9.40 -9.34
N SER A 2 -18.91 -8.86 -8.42
CA SER A 2 -18.46 -7.47 -8.48
C SER A 2 -17.45 -7.40 -9.62
N LYS A 3 -17.81 -6.76 -10.74
CA LYS A 3 -16.84 -6.46 -11.78
C LYS A 3 -15.91 -5.40 -11.19
N GLY A 4 -14.65 -5.77 -10.93
CA GLY A 4 -13.58 -4.79 -10.76
C GLY A 4 -13.58 -3.80 -11.93
N PHE A 5 -12.78 -2.75 -11.86
CA PHE A 5 -12.69 -1.78 -12.96
C PHE A 5 -12.53 -2.52 -14.30
N ALA A 6 -13.38 -2.22 -15.28
CA ALA A 6 -13.34 -2.88 -16.58
C ALA A 6 -11.97 -2.72 -17.28
N ASN A 7 -11.26 -1.64 -16.99
CA ASN A 7 -9.87 -1.39 -17.36
C ASN A 7 -9.17 -0.64 -16.21
N PRO A 8 -8.51 -1.34 -15.27
CA PRO A 8 -7.87 -0.69 -14.12
C PRO A 8 -6.82 0.35 -14.51
N ARG A 9 -6.00 0.08 -15.53
CA ARG A 9 -4.97 1.01 -16.02
C ARG A 9 -5.58 2.32 -16.49
N GLU A 10 -6.55 2.28 -17.40
CA GLU A 10 -7.20 3.48 -17.92
C GLU A 10 -7.91 4.27 -16.82
N THR A 11 -8.51 3.57 -15.87
CA THR A 11 -9.17 4.21 -14.72
C THR A 11 -8.17 5.01 -13.87
N TRP A 12 -7.02 4.42 -13.54
CA TRP A 12 -5.99 5.09 -12.75
C TRP A 12 -5.26 6.17 -13.54
N ASP A 13 -4.95 5.92 -14.83
CA ASP A 13 -4.37 6.96 -15.69
C ASP A 13 -5.27 8.20 -15.76
N ALA A 14 -6.58 8.01 -15.92
CA ALA A 14 -7.53 9.11 -15.93
C ALA A 14 -7.57 9.85 -14.58
N ARG A 15 -7.50 9.13 -13.45
CA ARG A 15 -7.46 9.75 -12.11
C ARG A 15 -6.19 10.54 -11.87
N PHE A 16 -5.04 10.06 -12.34
CA PHE A 16 -3.75 10.73 -12.17
C PHE A 16 -3.44 11.77 -13.25
N SER A 17 -4.34 11.99 -14.22
CA SER A 17 -4.10 12.88 -15.38
C SER A 17 -4.01 14.37 -15.03
N SER A 18 -4.49 14.80 -13.86
CA SER A 18 -4.34 16.18 -13.41
C SER A 18 -2.89 16.50 -13.03
N ASP A 19 -2.52 17.79 -13.10
CA ASP A 19 -1.19 18.24 -12.65
C ASP A 19 -1.02 18.11 -11.12
N GLU A 20 -2.11 18.13 -10.37
CA GLU A 20 -2.12 17.97 -8.92
C GLU A 20 -1.90 16.52 -8.51
N TYR A 21 -1.17 16.31 -7.41
CA TYR A 21 -1.07 15.01 -6.75
C TYR A 21 -2.35 14.74 -5.96
N ILE A 22 -3.20 13.84 -6.44
CA ILE A 22 -4.55 13.64 -5.89
C ILE A 22 -4.55 13.07 -4.46
N PHE A 23 -3.46 12.41 -4.06
CA PHE A 23 -3.23 11.93 -2.69
C PHE A 23 -2.20 12.77 -1.92
N GLY A 24 -1.78 13.93 -2.50
CA GLY A 24 -0.73 14.77 -1.93
C GLY A 24 0.68 14.22 -2.15
N THR A 25 1.66 14.93 -1.60
CA THR A 25 3.09 14.59 -1.71
C THR A 25 3.70 14.17 -0.37
N GLU A 26 3.00 14.43 0.73
CA GLU A 26 3.41 13.98 2.06
C GLU A 26 3.10 12.48 2.25
N PRO A 27 3.88 11.76 3.06
CA PRO A 27 3.64 10.36 3.33
C PRO A 27 2.28 10.13 3.99
N ASN A 28 1.75 8.96 3.81
CA ASN A 28 0.59 8.51 4.58
C ASN A 28 0.89 8.58 6.09
N VAL A 29 -0.07 9.04 6.87
CA VAL A 29 0.12 9.27 8.32
C VAL A 29 0.45 7.98 9.07
N TRP A 30 -0.23 6.87 8.75
CA TRP A 30 0.04 5.57 9.35
C TRP A 30 1.47 5.10 9.09
N LEU A 31 1.95 5.24 7.85
CA LEU A 31 3.33 4.92 7.49
C LEU A 31 4.33 5.79 8.27
N ALA A 32 4.10 7.11 8.35
CA ALA A 32 4.98 8.02 9.05
C ALA A 32 5.02 7.77 10.58
N GLN A 33 3.89 7.39 11.18
CA GLN A 33 3.80 7.02 12.59
C GLN A 33 4.61 5.76 12.95
N HIS A 34 4.87 4.91 11.96
CA HIS A 34 5.63 3.66 12.11
C HIS A 34 7.05 3.75 11.53
N ALA A 35 7.61 4.95 11.45
CA ALA A 35 8.95 5.18 10.91
C ALA A 35 10.05 4.37 11.63
N ASP A 36 9.87 4.06 12.90
CA ASP A 36 10.78 3.28 13.75
C ASP A 36 10.93 1.80 13.33
N LEU A 37 9.98 1.28 12.53
CA LEU A 37 10.09 -0.05 11.92
C LEU A 37 11.17 -0.12 10.84
N PHE A 38 11.57 1.01 10.28
CA PHE A 38 12.47 1.09 9.14
C PHE A 38 13.86 1.57 9.57
N LYS A 39 14.89 0.92 9.04
CA LYS A 39 16.28 1.31 9.26
C LYS A 39 16.94 1.64 7.92
N PRO A 40 17.81 2.67 7.85
CA PRO A 40 18.55 2.95 6.62
C PRO A 40 19.21 1.70 6.04
N GLY A 41 19.14 1.54 4.72
CA GLY A 41 19.66 0.38 3.99
C GLY A 41 18.69 -0.80 3.86
N MET A 42 17.55 -0.83 4.58
CA MET A 42 16.52 -1.84 4.35
C MET A 42 15.95 -1.74 2.93
N ARG A 43 15.68 -2.91 2.32
CA ARG A 43 15.01 -3.02 1.03
C ARG A 43 13.49 -3.13 1.24
N VAL A 44 12.74 -2.21 0.66
CA VAL A 44 11.30 -2.09 0.87
C VAL A 44 10.56 -2.15 -0.46
N LEU A 45 9.43 -2.86 -0.48
CA LEU A 45 8.48 -2.86 -1.60
C LEU A 45 7.29 -1.97 -1.27
N ALA A 46 7.02 -0.95 -2.10
CA ALA A 46 5.80 -0.16 -2.08
C ALA A 46 4.81 -0.72 -3.12
N VAL A 47 3.70 -1.27 -2.64
CA VAL A 47 2.70 -1.96 -3.47
C VAL A 47 1.67 -0.96 -3.98
N ALA A 48 1.48 -0.88 -5.30
CA ALA A 48 0.51 0.02 -5.93
C ALA A 48 0.63 1.45 -5.41
N ASP A 49 1.83 2.02 -5.56
CA ASP A 49 2.30 3.25 -4.88
C ASP A 49 1.72 4.55 -5.48
N GLY A 50 1.06 4.44 -6.64
CA GLY A 50 0.41 5.56 -7.32
C GLY A 50 1.41 6.64 -7.76
N GLU A 51 1.27 7.84 -7.19
CA GLU A 51 2.05 9.04 -7.53
C GLU A 51 3.33 9.18 -6.70
N GLY A 52 3.72 8.17 -5.90
CA GLY A 52 5.05 8.08 -5.28
C GLY A 52 5.22 8.71 -3.90
N ARG A 53 4.18 9.24 -3.27
CA ARG A 53 4.31 9.95 -1.98
C ARG A 53 4.96 9.10 -0.88
N ASN A 54 4.61 7.81 -0.80
CA ASN A 54 5.12 6.90 0.21
C ASN A 54 6.52 6.40 -0.13
N SER A 55 6.74 5.95 -1.37
CA SER A 55 8.05 5.45 -1.81
C SER A 55 9.13 6.53 -1.76
N VAL A 56 8.81 7.75 -2.16
CA VAL A 56 9.73 8.89 -2.11
C VAL A 56 10.09 9.23 -0.66
N TRP A 57 9.09 9.30 0.23
CA TRP A 57 9.36 9.51 1.65
C TRP A 57 10.23 8.40 2.25
N MET A 58 9.95 7.14 1.93
CA MET A 58 10.78 6.01 2.40
C MET A 58 12.22 6.11 1.90
N ALA A 59 12.43 6.53 0.65
CA ALA A 59 13.78 6.77 0.11
C ALA A 59 14.49 7.92 0.83
N GLN A 60 13.78 8.98 1.26
CA GLN A 60 14.34 10.05 2.09
C GLN A 60 14.79 9.54 3.46
N GLN A 61 14.19 8.46 3.98
CA GLN A 61 14.64 7.81 5.22
C GLN A 61 15.87 6.89 5.01
N GLY A 62 16.45 6.86 3.80
CA GLY A 62 17.62 6.06 3.47
C GLY A 62 17.32 4.60 3.12
N LEU A 63 16.07 4.29 2.78
CA LEU A 63 15.66 2.95 2.37
C LEU A 63 15.94 2.71 0.88
N GLN A 64 16.17 1.46 0.51
CA GLN A 64 16.23 1.00 -0.88
C GLN A 64 14.82 0.60 -1.31
N VAL A 65 14.16 1.45 -2.10
CA VAL A 65 12.74 1.28 -2.39
C VAL A 65 12.53 0.80 -3.83
N ASP A 66 11.86 -0.34 -3.96
CA ASP A 66 11.19 -0.77 -5.18
C ASP A 66 9.71 -0.38 -5.06
N ALA A 67 9.17 0.27 -6.08
CA ALA A 67 7.77 0.68 -6.12
C ALA A 67 7.14 0.36 -7.47
N PHE A 68 5.92 -0.12 -7.48
CA PHE A 68 5.20 -0.34 -8.72
C PHE A 68 3.77 0.17 -8.65
N ASP A 69 3.26 0.54 -9.80
CA ASP A 69 1.85 0.88 -10.02
C ASP A 69 1.43 0.48 -11.43
N ILE A 70 0.16 0.21 -11.63
CA ILE A 70 -0.38 -0.14 -12.94
C ILE A 70 -0.41 1.05 -13.89
N SER A 71 -0.44 2.28 -13.36
CA SER A 71 -0.57 3.52 -14.11
C SER A 71 0.79 4.09 -14.53
N PRO A 72 1.11 4.13 -15.83
CA PRO A 72 2.27 4.86 -16.34
C PRO A 72 2.21 6.37 -16.02
N VAL A 73 1.01 6.95 -15.93
CA VAL A 73 0.82 8.37 -15.55
C VAL A 73 1.22 8.57 -14.09
N GLY A 74 0.75 7.71 -13.18
CA GLY A 74 1.14 7.74 -11.77
C GLY A 74 2.66 7.58 -11.61
N ILE A 75 3.25 6.59 -12.27
CA ILE A 75 4.72 6.36 -12.22
C ILE A 75 5.52 7.55 -12.78
N ALA A 76 5.04 8.21 -13.83
CA ALA A 76 5.71 9.42 -14.33
C ALA A 76 5.71 10.55 -13.30
N LYS A 77 4.61 10.75 -12.58
CA LYS A 77 4.52 11.72 -11.48
C LYS A 77 5.38 11.31 -10.29
N ALA A 78 5.41 10.03 -9.93
CA ALA A 78 6.26 9.49 -8.88
C ALA A 78 7.76 9.73 -9.15
N LYS A 79 8.21 9.50 -10.39
CA LYS A 79 9.58 9.80 -10.83
C LYS A 79 9.92 11.29 -10.72
N LYS A 80 8.99 12.15 -11.16
CA LYS A 80 9.15 13.61 -11.02
C LYS A 80 9.25 14.04 -9.56
N LEU A 81 8.43 13.46 -8.68
CA LEU A 81 8.49 13.73 -7.24
C LEU A 81 9.83 13.30 -6.65
N ALA A 82 10.30 12.10 -6.98
CA ALA A 82 11.60 11.59 -6.53
C ALA A 82 12.77 12.51 -6.98
N GLU A 83 12.74 12.96 -8.23
CA GLU A 83 13.73 13.92 -8.77
C GLU A 83 13.70 15.24 -7.99
N GLN A 84 12.51 15.80 -7.75
CA GLN A 84 12.34 17.05 -6.99
C GLN A 84 12.84 16.93 -5.55
N GLN A 85 12.69 15.75 -4.95
CA GLN A 85 13.15 15.47 -3.59
C GLN A 85 14.60 14.97 -3.51
N GLY A 86 15.29 14.83 -4.66
CA GLY A 86 16.69 14.41 -4.72
C GLY A 86 16.94 12.98 -4.24
N VAL A 87 15.97 12.09 -4.38
CA VAL A 87 16.07 10.68 -3.99
C VAL A 87 15.90 9.74 -5.18
N GLN A 88 16.34 8.49 -5.00
CA GLN A 88 16.19 7.43 -6.00
C GLN A 88 15.22 6.37 -5.49
N VAL A 89 14.28 6.00 -6.35
CA VAL A 89 13.33 4.88 -6.17
C VAL A 89 13.33 4.07 -7.45
N ASN A 90 13.33 2.75 -7.33
CA ASN A 90 13.22 1.84 -8.47
C ASN A 90 11.74 1.67 -8.85
N PHE A 91 11.26 2.52 -9.75
CA PHE A 91 9.87 2.48 -10.22
C PHE A 91 9.68 1.53 -11.39
N SER A 92 8.59 0.75 -11.35
CA SER A 92 8.17 -0.11 -12.46
C SER A 92 6.66 -0.01 -12.71
N ILE A 93 6.25 -0.29 -13.96
CA ILE A 93 4.84 -0.24 -14.37
C ILE A 93 4.34 -1.68 -14.42
N HIS A 94 3.60 -2.08 -13.38
CA HIS A 94 2.98 -3.39 -13.25
C HIS A 94 1.66 -3.31 -12.50
N GLY A 95 0.73 -4.20 -12.85
CA GLY A 95 -0.38 -4.55 -11.97
C GLY A 95 0.07 -5.53 -10.88
N VAL A 96 -0.77 -5.75 -9.89
CA VAL A 96 -0.46 -6.72 -8.80
C VAL A 96 -0.36 -8.16 -9.30
N GLU A 97 -0.94 -8.45 -10.47
CA GLU A 97 -0.98 -9.78 -11.06
C GLU A 97 0.30 -10.11 -11.86
N ASP A 98 0.85 -9.11 -12.56
CA ASP A 98 2.00 -9.25 -13.46
C ASP A 98 3.32 -8.69 -12.91
N TYR A 99 3.31 -8.13 -11.68
CA TYR A 99 4.54 -7.77 -10.98
C TYR A 99 5.42 -9.03 -10.77
N PRO A 100 6.72 -8.96 -11.06
CA PRO A 100 7.63 -10.11 -10.91
C PRO A 100 7.95 -10.37 -9.42
N TRP A 101 6.97 -10.89 -8.69
CA TRP A 101 7.10 -11.18 -7.26
C TRP A 101 8.25 -12.16 -7.00
N THR A 102 9.12 -11.78 -6.07
CA THR A 102 10.24 -12.60 -5.60
C THR A 102 9.95 -13.08 -4.18
N THR A 103 10.60 -14.18 -3.79
CA THR A 103 10.44 -14.76 -2.45
C THR A 103 11.61 -14.37 -1.57
N GLY A 104 11.33 -13.79 -0.41
CA GLY A 104 12.35 -13.53 0.61
C GLY A 104 13.34 -12.40 0.26
N ASP A 105 12.90 -11.40 -0.49
CA ASP A 105 13.76 -10.32 -0.98
C ASP A 105 13.67 -9.02 -0.19
N TYR A 106 12.55 -8.79 0.49
CA TYR A 106 12.26 -7.50 1.12
C TYR A 106 12.32 -7.56 2.64
N ASP A 107 12.93 -6.55 3.24
CA ASP A 107 12.92 -6.32 4.68
C ASP A 107 11.56 -5.77 5.14
N ALA A 108 10.85 -5.06 4.23
CA ALA A 108 9.49 -4.63 4.48
C ALA A 108 8.65 -4.60 3.20
N VAL A 109 7.34 -4.79 3.35
CA VAL A 109 6.32 -4.58 2.32
C VAL A 109 5.31 -3.58 2.85
N VAL A 110 5.16 -2.46 2.15
CA VAL A 110 4.24 -1.37 2.50
C VAL A 110 3.08 -1.35 1.53
N ALA A 111 1.86 -1.42 2.05
CA ALA A 111 0.63 -1.52 1.28
C ALA A 111 -0.44 -0.58 1.85
N ILE A 112 -0.54 0.62 1.27
CA ILE A 112 -1.42 1.69 1.73
C ILE A 112 -2.58 1.88 0.75
N PHE A 113 -3.81 1.68 1.22
CA PHE A 113 -5.05 1.86 0.45
C PHE A 113 -5.12 1.03 -0.85
N ILE A 114 -4.65 -0.22 -0.80
CA ILE A 114 -4.67 -1.16 -1.94
C ILE A 114 -6.02 -1.86 -2.14
N GLN A 115 -7.12 -1.23 -1.74
CA GLN A 115 -8.47 -1.81 -1.72
C GLN A 115 -9.20 -1.73 -3.07
N PHE A 116 -8.46 -1.58 -4.16
CA PHE A 116 -8.95 -1.80 -5.52
C PHE A 116 -9.14 -3.29 -5.84
N ALA A 117 -8.44 -4.17 -5.12
CA ALA A 117 -8.47 -5.62 -5.32
C ALA A 117 -9.78 -6.22 -4.78
N ASP A 118 -10.48 -6.96 -5.62
CA ASP A 118 -11.59 -7.80 -5.19
C ASP A 118 -11.12 -8.94 -4.27
N PRO A 119 -12.02 -9.69 -3.63
CA PRO A 119 -11.63 -10.73 -2.65
C PRO A 119 -10.65 -11.77 -3.17
N ASP A 120 -10.77 -12.22 -4.43
CA ASP A 120 -9.91 -13.27 -5.01
C ASP A 120 -8.51 -12.72 -5.33
N THR A 121 -8.46 -11.56 -5.98
CA THR A 121 -7.22 -10.83 -6.25
C THR A 121 -6.51 -10.46 -4.95
N ARG A 122 -7.25 -9.99 -3.94
CA ARG A 122 -6.73 -9.63 -2.63
C ARG A 122 -6.11 -10.83 -1.92
N ALA A 123 -6.76 -11.99 -1.92
CA ALA A 123 -6.23 -13.20 -1.29
C ALA A 123 -4.89 -13.62 -1.92
N THR A 124 -4.79 -13.55 -3.25
CA THR A 124 -3.54 -13.83 -3.97
C THR A 124 -2.47 -12.77 -3.67
N LEU A 125 -2.84 -11.49 -3.65
CA LEU A 125 -1.94 -10.37 -3.36
C LEU A 125 -1.34 -10.49 -1.96
N PHE A 126 -2.15 -10.77 -0.94
CA PHE A 126 -1.67 -10.93 0.43
C PHE A 126 -0.70 -12.10 0.58
N LYS A 127 -0.94 -13.23 -0.10
CA LYS A 127 0.02 -14.34 -0.14
C LYS A 127 1.36 -13.94 -0.76
N ARG A 128 1.32 -13.21 -1.89
CA ARG A 128 2.53 -12.72 -2.57
C ARG A 128 3.30 -11.74 -1.69
N MET A 129 2.61 -10.81 -1.01
CA MET A 129 3.22 -9.87 -0.07
C MET A 129 3.94 -10.60 1.07
N LYS A 130 3.30 -11.62 1.69
CA LYS A 130 3.93 -12.45 2.73
C LYS A 130 5.15 -13.20 2.21
N SER A 131 5.05 -13.81 1.04
CA SER A 131 6.15 -14.56 0.42
C SER A 131 7.35 -13.67 0.07
N ALA A 132 7.12 -12.41 -0.28
CA ALA A 132 8.17 -11.45 -0.63
C ALA A 132 9.04 -11.03 0.56
N LEU A 133 8.56 -11.21 1.80
CA LEU A 133 9.31 -10.86 3.00
C LEU A 133 10.48 -11.81 3.25
N LYS A 134 11.61 -11.24 3.64
CA LYS A 134 12.69 -11.98 4.31
C LYS A 134 12.22 -12.54 5.66
N PRO A 135 12.90 -13.54 6.24
CA PRO A 135 12.74 -13.84 7.66
C PRO A 135 12.92 -12.55 8.49
N ASP A 136 12.06 -12.33 9.49
CA ASP A 136 11.97 -11.10 10.29
C ASP A 136 11.50 -9.84 9.53
N GLY A 137 11.15 -9.96 8.27
CA GLY A 137 10.60 -8.86 7.47
C GLY A 137 9.20 -8.46 7.93
N VAL A 138 8.82 -7.19 7.70
CA VAL A 138 7.58 -6.60 8.21
C VAL A 138 6.62 -6.23 7.10
N ILE A 139 5.32 -6.48 7.30
CA ILE A 139 4.22 -5.89 6.51
C ILE A 139 3.65 -4.72 7.30
N LEU A 140 3.52 -3.58 6.62
CA LEU A 140 2.76 -2.43 7.08
C LEU A 140 1.63 -2.18 6.10
N LEU A 141 0.39 -2.30 6.57
CA LEU A 141 -0.81 -2.15 5.75
C LEU A 141 -1.78 -1.17 6.40
N GLN A 142 -2.40 -0.32 5.59
CA GLN A 142 -3.56 0.49 5.98
C GLN A 142 -4.65 0.42 4.92
N GLY A 143 -5.89 0.43 5.38
CA GLY A 143 -7.07 0.50 4.52
C GLY A 143 -8.26 1.11 5.24
N TYR A 144 -9.42 1.07 4.57
CA TYR A 144 -10.70 1.51 5.12
C TYR A 144 -11.50 0.33 5.65
N THR A 145 -12.26 0.57 6.74
CA THR A 145 -13.25 -0.38 7.28
C THR A 145 -14.62 -0.22 6.61
N PRO A 146 -15.56 -1.16 6.79
CA PRO A 146 -16.94 -1.06 6.31
C PRO A 146 -17.66 0.24 6.73
N LYS A 147 -17.33 0.80 7.90
CA LYS A 147 -17.89 2.07 8.38
C LYS A 147 -17.59 3.25 7.46
N GLN A 148 -16.54 3.18 6.63
CA GLN A 148 -16.19 4.21 5.65
C GLN A 148 -17.33 4.49 4.67
N LEU A 149 -18.22 3.53 4.40
CA LEU A 149 -19.37 3.74 3.52
C LEU A 149 -20.36 4.79 4.06
N GLU A 150 -20.34 5.03 5.37
CA GLU A 150 -21.15 6.08 6.01
C GLU A 150 -20.57 7.48 5.77
N TYR A 151 -19.22 7.60 5.79
CA TYR A 151 -18.53 8.89 5.67
C TYR A 151 -18.40 9.38 4.23
N LYS A 152 -18.19 8.48 3.27
CA LYS A 152 -18.06 8.81 1.82
C LYS A 152 -16.97 9.84 1.52
N THR A 153 -15.91 9.85 2.31
CA THR A 153 -14.79 10.77 2.22
C THR A 153 -13.57 10.19 1.49
N GLY A 154 -13.72 9.01 0.91
CA GLY A 154 -12.70 8.26 0.18
C GLY A 154 -12.95 6.76 0.27
N GLY A 155 -12.06 5.97 -0.35
CA GLY A 155 -12.16 4.51 -0.38
C GLY A 155 -13.10 3.95 -1.43
N PRO A 156 -13.10 2.62 -1.61
CA PRO A 156 -13.97 1.95 -2.57
C PRO A 156 -15.43 1.92 -2.09
N PRO A 157 -16.40 1.99 -3.01
CA PRO A 157 -17.82 1.93 -2.66
C PRO A 157 -18.30 0.49 -2.36
N ASN A 158 -17.48 -0.51 -2.63
CA ASN A 158 -17.85 -1.92 -2.51
C ASN A 158 -17.49 -2.45 -1.13
N LEU A 159 -18.48 -2.96 -0.38
CA LEU A 159 -18.27 -3.56 0.94
C LEU A 159 -17.22 -4.68 0.93
N SER A 160 -17.22 -5.52 -0.11
CA SER A 160 -16.28 -6.66 -0.25
C SER A 160 -14.82 -6.26 -0.38
N HIS A 161 -14.52 -5.00 -0.69
CA HIS A 161 -13.16 -4.45 -0.81
C HIS A 161 -12.63 -3.89 0.52
N LEU A 162 -13.52 -3.63 1.47
CA LEU A 162 -13.18 -3.04 2.76
C LEU A 162 -12.65 -4.11 3.72
N TYR A 163 -11.83 -3.69 4.67
CA TYR A 163 -11.15 -4.60 5.57
C TYR A 163 -11.79 -4.61 6.95
N THR A 164 -11.91 -5.80 7.54
CA THR A 164 -12.25 -6.00 8.95
C THR A 164 -11.06 -6.58 9.68
N GLU A 165 -11.02 -6.46 11.00
CA GLU A 165 -9.98 -7.09 11.81
C GLU A 165 -9.97 -8.60 11.62
N GLU A 166 -11.16 -9.23 11.56
CA GLU A 166 -11.31 -10.67 11.29
C GLU A 166 -10.66 -11.05 9.94
N LEU A 167 -10.97 -10.31 8.86
CA LEU A 167 -10.39 -10.54 7.54
C LEU A 167 -8.85 -10.45 7.55
N LEU A 168 -8.31 -9.43 8.20
CA LEU A 168 -6.85 -9.25 8.27
C LEU A 168 -6.20 -10.27 9.20
N GLN A 169 -6.85 -10.63 10.31
CA GLN A 169 -6.38 -11.68 11.20
C GLN A 169 -6.35 -13.06 10.50
N ASP A 170 -7.36 -13.37 9.69
CA ASP A 170 -7.38 -14.61 8.89
C ASP A 170 -6.29 -14.63 7.82
N ALA A 171 -6.02 -13.47 7.19
CA ALA A 171 -5.04 -13.37 6.12
C ALA A 171 -3.59 -13.36 6.60
N PHE A 172 -3.32 -12.77 7.76
CA PHE A 172 -1.97 -12.51 8.27
C PHE A 172 -1.69 -13.15 9.63
N GLY A 173 -2.62 -13.92 10.21
CA GLY A 173 -2.44 -14.53 11.53
C GLY A 173 -1.39 -15.64 11.59
N ASP A 174 -0.82 -16.04 10.45
CA ASP A 174 0.37 -16.88 10.33
C ASP A 174 1.70 -16.10 10.49
N LEU A 175 1.61 -14.77 10.60
CA LEU A 175 2.70 -13.88 10.98
C LEU A 175 2.58 -13.48 12.46
N ASP A 176 3.64 -12.92 13.02
CA ASP A 176 3.62 -12.27 14.32
C ASP A 176 2.94 -10.89 14.18
N VAL A 177 1.64 -10.83 14.41
CA VAL A 177 0.84 -9.60 14.34
C VAL A 177 1.10 -8.78 15.61
N SER A 178 1.87 -7.70 15.46
CA SER A 178 2.17 -6.80 16.58
C SER A 178 1.13 -5.69 16.76
N GLU A 179 0.43 -5.33 15.69
CA GLU A 179 -0.64 -4.35 15.73
C GLU A 179 -1.70 -4.67 14.69
N LEU A 180 -2.96 -4.66 15.11
CA LEU A 180 -4.15 -4.74 14.26
C LEU A 180 -5.22 -3.90 14.94
N THR A 181 -5.55 -2.75 14.36
CA THR A 181 -6.43 -1.78 15.00
C THR A 181 -7.34 -1.10 14.01
N SER A 182 -8.62 -1.01 14.35
CA SER A 182 -9.60 -0.18 13.67
C SER A 182 -9.76 1.14 14.41
N TYR A 183 -9.73 2.26 13.69
CA TYR A 183 -9.81 3.59 14.28
C TYR A 183 -10.44 4.60 13.34
N GLU A 184 -10.76 5.76 13.86
CA GLU A 184 -11.32 6.87 13.09
C GLU A 184 -10.41 8.08 13.17
N GLN A 185 -10.19 8.71 12.04
CA GLN A 185 -9.32 9.88 11.93
C GLN A 185 -9.79 10.80 10.80
N VAL A 186 -9.60 12.09 10.96
CA VAL A 186 -9.74 13.05 9.85
C VAL A 186 -8.48 12.95 8.99
N LEU A 187 -8.63 12.52 7.74
CA LEU A 187 -7.55 12.52 6.76
C LEU A 187 -7.49 13.88 6.06
N THR A 188 -6.26 14.28 5.73
CA THR A 188 -5.95 15.48 4.92
C THR A 188 -4.88 15.13 3.88
N GLU A 189 -5.01 13.98 3.25
CA GLU A 189 -4.04 13.41 2.31
C GLU A 189 -4.50 13.66 0.86
N GLY A 190 -4.20 14.85 0.34
CA GLY A 190 -4.65 15.30 -0.98
C GLY A 190 -6.17 15.53 -1.06
N THR A 191 -6.70 15.47 -2.28
CA THR A 191 -8.12 15.74 -2.55
C THR A 191 -9.00 14.49 -2.48
N GLN A 192 -8.41 13.28 -2.55
CA GLN A 192 -9.14 12.01 -2.61
C GLN A 192 -9.23 11.27 -1.27
N HIS A 193 -8.36 11.60 -0.31
CA HIS A 193 -8.39 11.10 1.07
C HIS A 193 -8.55 12.30 2.01
N HIS A 194 -9.76 12.87 2.06
CA HIS A 194 -10.02 14.11 2.81
C HIS A 194 -11.34 14.02 3.59
N GLY A 195 -11.24 14.15 4.91
CA GLY A 195 -12.38 14.16 5.82
C GLY A 195 -12.37 13.00 6.82
N GLN A 196 -13.44 12.92 7.62
CA GLN A 196 -13.62 11.85 8.61
C GLN A 196 -13.55 10.49 7.94
N SER A 197 -12.69 9.62 8.42
CA SER A 197 -12.41 8.31 7.82
C SER A 197 -12.38 7.22 8.86
N ALA A 198 -12.90 6.06 8.49
CA ALA A 198 -12.87 4.85 9.29
C ALA A 198 -11.80 3.92 8.72
N LEU A 199 -10.73 3.74 9.47
CA LEU A 199 -9.47 3.14 9.04
C LEU A 199 -9.18 1.85 9.80
N ILE A 200 -8.32 1.03 9.22
CA ILE A 200 -7.72 -0.14 9.83
C ILE A 200 -6.26 -0.21 9.46
N GLY A 201 -5.40 -0.45 10.44
CA GLY A 201 -3.97 -0.62 10.27
C GLY A 201 -3.50 -1.98 10.75
N LEU A 202 -2.51 -2.53 10.07
CA LEU A 202 -1.84 -3.78 10.42
C LEU A 202 -0.34 -3.59 10.37
N VAL A 203 0.33 -4.08 11.41
CA VAL A 203 1.78 -4.35 11.44
C VAL A 203 1.98 -5.82 11.80
N ALA A 204 2.61 -6.56 10.90
CA ALA A 204 2.87 -7.99 11.11
C ALA A 204 4.27 -8.35 10.64
N ARG A 205 4.95 -9.23 11.37
CA ARG A 205 6.34 -9.63 11.12
C ARG A 205 6.41 -11.11 10.76
N ARG A 206 7.21 -11.44 9.75
CA ARG A 206 7.46 -12.84 9.37
C ARG A 206 8.33 -13.52 10.44
N PRO A 207 7.86 -14.60 11.10
CA PRO A 207 8.67 -15.35 12.07
C PRO A 207 9.93 -15.94 11.43
N PHE A 208 11.00 -16.08 12.21
CA PHE A 208 12.17 -16.85 11.78
C PHE A 208 11.78 -18.31 11.56
N GLY A 209 12.20 -18.91 10.45
CA GLY A 209 11.96 -20.32 10.15
C GLY A 209 10.61 -20.65 9.50
N CYS A 210 9.74 -19.66 9.27
CA CYS A 210 8.51 -19.86 8.50
C CYS A 210 8.82 -19.92 7.00
N ASN A 211 8.56 -21.08 6.37
CA ASN A 211 8.55 -21.20 4.91
C ASN A 211 7.11 -21.15 4.44
N PHE A 212 6.73 -20.11 3.73
CA PHE A 212 5.46 -20.08 3.00
C PHE A 212 5.59 -21.00 1.78
N GLN A 213 4.80 -22.06 1.75
CA GLN A 213 4.63 -22.94 0.58
C GLN A 213 3.57 -22.41 -0.35
#